data_11962f2f37a2e438da7ed87c4f11e30b
#
_entry.id   11962f2f37a2e438da7ed87c4f11e30b
#
_cell.length_a   1.000
_cell.length_b   1.000
_cell.length_c   1.000
_cell.angle_alpha   90.00
_cell.angle_beta   90.00
_cell.angle_gamma   90.00
#
_symmetry.space_group_name_H-M   'P 1'
#
loop_
_entity.id
_entity.type
_entity.pdbx_description
1 polymer ?
#
loop_
_entity_poly.entity_id
_entity_poly.type
_entity_poly.pdbx_seq_one_letter_code
_entity_poly.pdbx_strand_id
1 'polypeptide(L)'
;MKPTRRRFDASERHPSRSGSTGTSRPAPPLPLVGRGRVVTVLVVLALAMGVLVYRIVDVQATPDPRVLEEVSNPLGEIVVPAPRGTVFDRNGRTIALSLPAATVVSDPRLIADPKGAAAALSAVMGVEPEALLDKLQGEGAFRYLARQVDARVGEQVDDLGIEGIKVISEPRREHPNGDCSALAAVGRVNIDHAGMSGIEESHDEHLSGTAGRVMKEVGVDGTTIPGGLQEVTAPTEGRDITVTLDRNIQYQAESMMLEAVADAGASSGVALVALPATGEIVAMANVARGSNGIVDCTRHNLAATWSYEPGSVFKPVTAAAALSSGAVSEHAAIDVPSYLTIWEHRFEDTPTHPDTQWTPTEIVARSSNIGTIRMAQMTGEEKLYRTIRSFGFGSRTALDFKGESKGILLPLSQWSGLSLPNMAIGQGLAVTPLQILQAYNTIANGGVLVPLKLIVGDTGAGAEDEPAPVRVLSPAVAATLMRMLTSVVEEGTGREAGVEGFSMAGKTGTAWQPCDVGYQCVNERNELIGRHHTATFAGIVSNDDGPAMVVLVIIDQPKGERISGGKLAAPTVRKIAEYALRQLRVPAELNATPGERRRAEPAPEPPPPTLVADQVNT
;
A
#
# COMPACT_ATOMS: atom_id res chain seq x y z
N MET A 1 47.83 42.49 -3.28
CA MET A 1 49.18 42.98 -3.41
C MET A 1 49.60 42.86 -4.88
N LYS A 2 49.76 43.99 -5.53
CA LYS A 2 50.28 44.18 -6.89
C LYS A 2 51.82 44.19 -6.87
N PRO A 3 52.50 44.37 -7.98
CA PRO A 3 53.05 43.52 -9.04
C PRO A 3 54.57 43.77 -9.21
N THR A 4 55.24 43.10 -10.07
CA THR A 4 56.47 43.66 -10.69
C THR A 4 56.64 43.22 -12.14
N ARG A 5 56.55 44.19 -13.02
CA ARG A 5 57.09 44.21 -14.39
C ARG A 5 58.64 44.26 -14.36
N ARG A 6 59.28 43.56 -15.28
CA ARG A 6 60.61 44.00 -15.77
C ARG A 6 60.62 44.01 -17.29
N ARG A 7 60.76 45.21 -17.79
CA ARG A 7 61.30 45.55 -19.13
C ARG A 7 62.80 45.29 -19.12
N PHE A 8 63.34 44.88 -20.23
CA PHE A 8 64.71 45.19 -20.61
C PHE A 8 64.78 45.56 -22.06
N ASP A 9 65.62 46.62 -22.26
CA ASP A 9 65.73 47.54 -23.38
C ASP A 9 66.82 47.08 -24.35
N ALA A 10 66.76 47.68 -25.53
CA ALA A 10 67.65 47.51 -26.64
C ALA A 10 69.04 48.14 -26.39
N SER A 11 70.07 47.69 -27.05
CA SER A 11 70.98 48.57 -27.81
C SER A 11 72.18 47.80 -28.42
N GLU A 12 72.34 47.98 -29.74
CA GLU A 12 73.56 48.37 -30.43
C GLU A 12 74.86 47.59 -30.31
N ARG A 13 75.37 47.04 -31.41
CA ARG A 13 76.51 47.64 -32.17
C ARG A 13 77.01 46.75 -33.27
N HIS A 14 77.14 47.34 -34.48
CA HIS A 14 78.07 46.90 -35.56
C HIS A 14 79.51 47.08 -35.17
N PRO A 15 80.48 46.32 -35.75
CA PRO A 15 81.13 46.90 -36.95
C PRO A 15 81.61 45.88 -38.05
N SER A 16 81.57 46.39 -39.25
CA SER A 16 82.47 46.53 -40.43
C SER A 16 83.50 45.49 -40.80
N ARG A 17 83.45 45.14 -42.08
CA ARG A 17 84.48 44.94 -43.14
C ARG A 17 85.51 43.81 -43.03
N SER A 18 85.50 42.91 -44.03
CA SER A 18 86.58 42.93 -45.05
C SER A 18 86.16 41.96 -46.19
N GLY A 19 86.47 42.36 -47.41
CA GLY A 19 86.09 41.70 -48.64
C GLY A 19 87.05 40.52 -49.03
N SER A 20 86.56 39.66 -49.84
CA SER A 20 87.33 38.89 -50.79
C SER A 20 86.50 38.65 -52.04
N THR A 21 87.07 39.06 -53.14
CA THR A 21 86.63 38.85 -54.54
C THR A 21 86.60 37.39 -54.86
N GLY A 22 85.43 36.86 -55.19
CA GLY A 22 85.26 35.50 -55.73
C GLY A 22 84.34 35.51 -56.95
N THR A 23 84.87 35.23 -58.09
CA THR A 23 84.26 35.25 -59.42
C THR A 23 82.97 34.44 -59.46
N SER A 24 81.89 35.06 -59.82
CA SER A 24 80.60 34.45 -60.10
C SER A 24 80.57 33.65 -61.38
N ARG A 25 80.37 32.35 -61.31
CA ARG A 25 79.88 31.55 -62.44
C ARG A 25 78.37 31.83 -62.58
N PRO A 26 77.83 32.01 -63.78
CA PRO A 26 76.39 32.18 -63.97
C PRO A 26 75.67 30.89 -63.72
N ALA A 27 74.59 30.92 -62.94
CA ALA A 27 73.67 29.83 -62.72
C ALA A 27 72.97 29.45 -64.03
N PRO A 28 72.74 28.15 -64.30
CA PRO A 28 71.97 27.72 -65.46
C PRO A 28 70.55 28.26 -65.41
N PRO A 29 69.97 28.61 -66.57
CA PRO A 29 68.61 29.09 -66.62
C PRO A 29 67.62 28.06 -66.13
N LEU A 30 66.73 28.44 -65.21
CA LEU A 30 65.62 27.62 -64.80
C LEU A 30 64.74 27.26 -66.02
N PRO A 31 64.31 26.00 -66.19
CA PRO A 31 63.46 25.67 -67.32
C PRO A 31 62.17 26.46 -67.24
N LEU A 32 61.89 27.18 -68.28
CA LEU A 32 60.62 27.95 -68.45
C LEU A 32 59.48 26.93 -68.40
N VAL A 33 58.77 26.89 -67.30
CA VAL A 33 57.51 26.10 -67.13
C VAL A 33 56.58 26.58 -68.23
N GLY A 34 56.32 25.77 -69.23
CA GLY A 34 55.43 26.17 -70.32
C GLY A 34 54.07 26.68 -69.81
N ARG A 35 53.64 27.80 -70.32
CA ARG A 35 52.34 28.43 -69.95
C ARG A 35 51.20 27.41 -69.90
N GLY A 36 51.19 26.39 -70.72
CA GLY A 36 50.19 25.33 -70.71
C GLY A 36 50.17 24.53 -69.41
N ARG A 37 51.36 24.17 -68.83
CA ARG A 37 51.44 23.43 -67.58
C ARG A 37 50.91 24.27 -66.36
N VAL A 38 51.18 25.56 -66.35
CA VAL A 38 50.65 26.42 -65.30
C VAL A 38 49.11 26.56 -65.41
N VAL A 39 48.60 26.71 -66.65
CA VAL A 39 47.16 26.73 -66.88
C VAL A 39 46.49 25.42 -66.48
N THR A 40 47.12 24.27 -66.82
CA THR A 40 46.57 22.96 -66.40
C THR A 40 46.51 22.82 -64.89
N VAL A 41 47.57 23.23 -64.16
CA VAL A 41 47.58 23.19 -62.69
C VAL A 41 46.51 24.13 -62.09
N LEU A 42 46.36 25.33 -62.64
CA LEU A 42 45.32 26.26 -62.19
C LEU A 42 43.90 25.76 -62.46
N VAL A 43 43.69 25.11 -63.63
CA VAL A 43 42.38 24.49 -63.93
C VAL A 43 42.09 23.31 -62.99
N VAL A 44 43.07 22.44 -62.72
CA VAL A 44 42.89 21.34 -61.74
C VAL A 44 42.63 21.88 -60.36
N LEU A 45 43.37 22.94 -59.95
CA LEU A 45 43.14 23.58 -58.64
C LEU A 45 41.74 24.25 -58.54
N ALA A 46 41.32 24.92 -59.62
CA ALA A 46 40.00 25.52 -59.72
C ALA A 46 38.87 24.46 -59.67
N LEU A 47 39.07 23.30 -60.36
CA LEU A 47 38.12 22.19 -60.30
C LEU A 47 38.10 21.57 -58.90
N ALA A 48 39.26 21.34 -58.29
CA ALA A 48 39.34 20.82 -56.92
C ALA A 48 38.65 21.76 -55.91
N MET A 49 38.89 23.10 -56.05
CA MET A 49 38.22 24.11 -55.24
C MET A 49 36.71 24.12 -55.51
N GLY A 50 36.27 24.00 -56.78
CA GLY A 50 34.87 23.91 -57.15
C GLY A 50 34.18 22.69 -56.54
N VAL A 51 34.85 21.52 -56.54
CA VAL A 51 34.36 20.31 -55.86
C VAL A 51 34.29 20.51 -54.35
N LEU A 52 35.28 21.19 -53.73
CA LEU A 52 35.29 21.48 -52.31
C LEU A 52 34.15 22.43 -51.91
N VAL A 53 33.96 23.51 -52.69
CA VAL A 53 32.87 24.44 -52.48
C VAL A 53 31.51 23.77 -52.68
N TYR A 54 31.36 22.95 -53.71
CA TYR A 54 30.16 22.15 -53.93
C TYR A 54 29.87 21.24 -52.75
N ARG A 55 30.89 20.55 -52.25
CA ARG A 55 30.74 19.66 -51.10
C ARG A 55 30.37 20.41 -49.81
N ILE A 56 30.95 21.58 -49.58
CA ILE A 56 30.61 22.43 -48.44
C ILE A 56 29.17 22.92 -48.57
N VAL A 57 28.74 23.35 -49.74
CA VAL A 57 27.36 23.81 -49.97
C VAL A 57 26.39 22.64 -49.87
N ASP A 58 26.73 21.47 -50.40
CA ASP A 58 25.92 20.25 -50.33
C ASP A 58 25.69 19.82 -48.87
N VAL A 59 26.75 19.78 -48.06
CA VAL A 59 26.65 19.46 -46.61
C VAL A 59 25.90 20.53 -45.84
N GLN A 60 26.01 21.82 -46.22
CA GLN A 60 25.27 22.90 -45.54
C GLN A 60 23.82 23.02 -46.00
N ALA A 61 23.51 22.72 -47.26
CA ALA A 61 22.16 22.88 -47.84
C ALA A 61 21.28 21.63 -47.64
N THR A 62 21.90 20.45 -47.53
CA THR A 62 21.20 19.19 -47.29
C THR A 62 21.88 18.41 -46.17
N PRO A 63 21.88 18.95 -44.93
CA PRO A 63 22.42 18.21 -43.79
C PRO A 63 21.63 16.92 -43.61
N ASP A 64 22.35 15.83 -43.31
CA ASP A 64 21.72 14.54 -42.99
C ASP A 64 20.67 14.72 -41.90
N PRO A 65 19.43 14.26 -42.09
CA PRO A 65 18.38 14.38 -41.08
C PRO A 65 18.81 13.85 -39.70
N ARG A 66 19.70 12.84 -39.67
CA ARG A 66 20.26 12.32 -38.41
C ARG A 66 21.17 13.31 -37.71
N VAL A 67 21.99 14.07 -38.48
CA VAL A 67 22.85 15.14 -37.93
C VAL A 67 22.01 16.31 -37.45
N LEU A 68 20.91 16.63 -38.13
CA LEU A 68 19.97 17.68 -37.68
C LEU A 68 19.24 17.27 -36.40
N GLU A 69 18.88 16.04 -36.27
CA GLU A 69 18.23 15.49 -35.07
C GLU A 69 19.21 15.45 -33.87
N GLU A 70 20.47 15.07 -34.10
CA GLU A 70 21.55 15.10 -33.09
C GLU A 70 22.00 16.54 -32.73
N VAL A 71 22.08 17.47 -33.69
CA VAL A 71 22.45 18.86 -33.44
C VAL A 71 21.29 19.68 -32.83
N SER A 72 20.03 19.28 -33.08
CA SER A 72 18.87 19.95 -32.51
C SER A 72 18.66 19.70 -31.03
N ASN A 73 19.31 18.68 -30.44
CA ASN A 73 19.24 18.39 -29.03
C ASN A 73 20.64 18.09 -28.44
N PRO A 74 21.53 19.09 -28.37
CA PRO A 74 22.89 18.93 -27.86
C PRO A 74 22.95 18.76 -26.33
N LEU A 75 21.77 18.70 -25.67
CA LEU A 75 21.68 18.62 -24.23
C LEU A 75 21.34 17.16 -23.81
N GLY A 76 22.25 16.51 -23.13
CA GLY A 76 21.98 15.27 -22.41
C GLY A 76 21.18 15.60 -21.15
N GLU A 77 20.02 14.99 -21.00
CA GLU A 77 19.18 15.12 -19.80
C GLU A 77 19.47 13.96 -18.84
N ILE A 78 19.77 14.30 -17.59
CA ILE A 78 19.83 13.35 -16.46
C ILE A 78 18.70 13.71 -15.50
N VAL A 79 17.75 12.81 -15.37
CA VAL A 79 16.67 12.94 -14.38
C VAL A 79 17.22 12.56 -13.01
N VAL A 80 17.03 13.45 -12.03
CA VAL A 80 17.42 13.24 -10.64
C VAL A 80 16.14 12.94 -9.85
N PRO A 81 15.95 11.67 -9.40
CA PRO A 81 14.74 11.30 -8.66
C PRO A 81 14.59 12.13 -7.38
N ALA A 82 13.37 12.55 -7.08
CA ALA A 82 13.06 13.21 -5.82
C ALA A 82 12.95 12.18 -4.69
N PRO A 83 13.44 12.50 -3.47
CA PRO A 83 13.08 11.73 -2.29
C PRO A 83 11.56 11.77 -2.07
N ARG A 84 10.96 10.61 -1.80
CA ARG A 84 9.53 10.53 -1.42
C ARG A 84 9.34 11.04 0.00
N GLY A 85 8.22 11.67 0.28
CA GLY A 85 7.79 12.10 1.60
C GLY A 85 7.80 10.94 2.60
N THR A 86 8.05 11.24 3.86
CA THR A 86 8.08 10.26 4.95
C THR A 86 6.67 9.88 5.37
N VAL A 87 6.45 8.60 5.69
CA VAL A 87 5.21 8.13 6.32
C VAL A 87 5.46 7.97 7.81
N PHE A 88 4.73 8.73 8.62
CA PHE A 88 4.78 8.70 10.08
C PHE A 88 3.58 7.96 10.67
N ASP A 89 3.76 7.33 11.83
CA ASP A 89 2.65 6.87 12.66
C ASP A 89 1.95 8.06 13.35
N ARG A 90 0.82 7.82 14.03
CA ARG A 90 0.05 8.85 14.75
C ARG A 90 0.83 9.59 15.84
N ASN A 91 1.99 9.06 16.28
CA ASN A 91 2.86 9.62 17.30
C ASN A 91 4.12 10.28 16.70
N GLY A 92 4.18 10.46 15.38
CA GLY A 92 5.33 11.04 14.68
C GLY A 92 6.53 10.11 14.51
N ARG A 93 6.37 8.79 14.67
CA ARG A 93 7.44 7.82 14.47
C ARG A 93 7.43 7.33 13.04
N THR A 94 8.61 7.22 12.44
CA THR A 94 8.75 6.81 11.04
C THR A 94 8.30 5.36 10.81
N ILE A 95 7.47 5.16 9.78
CA ILE A 95 7.08 3.85 9.24
C ILE A 95 7.79 3.58 7.91
N ALA A 96 7.85 4.57 7.02
CA ALA A 96 8.58 4.49 5.76
C ALA A 96 9.27 5.82 5.45
N LEU A 97 10.52 5.77 4.93
CA LEU A 97 11.29 6.96 4.57
C LEU A 97 12.17 6.69 3.36
N SER A 98 12.63 7.75 2.72
CA SER A 98 13.63 7.69 1.65
C SER A 98 15.02 7.93 2.23
N LEU A 99 15.94 6.96 2.07
CA LEU A 99 17.34 7.10 2.44
C LEU A 99 18.18 7.42 1.21
N PRO A 100 19.26 8.20 1.35
CA PRO A 100 20.25 8.35 0.30
C PRO A 100 20.84 6.99 -0.11
N ALA A 101 20.85 6.72 -1.40
CA ALA A 101 21.43 5.53 -1.99
C ALA A 101 22.10 5.89 -3.32
N ALA A 102 22.76 4.93 -3.95
CA ALA A 102 23.48 5.13 -5.17
C ALA A 102 23.09 4.07 -6.22
N THR A 103 23.10 4.48 -7.46
CA THR A 103 22.96 3.59 -8.62
C THR A 103 24.23 3.61 -9.42
N VAL A 104 24.83 2.44 -9.61
CA VAL A 104 26.05 2.25 -10.39
C VAL A 104 25.69 1.88 -11.82
N VAL A 105 26.18 2.68 -12.75
CA VAL A 105 25.95 2.48 -14.20
C VAL A 105 27.27 2.36 -14.94
N SER A 106 27.26 1.72 -16.09
CA SER A 106 28.42 1.62 -16.98
C SER A 106 28.11 2.09 -18.39
N ASP A 107 29.11 2.68 -19.03
CA ASP A 107 29.22 2.79 -20.48
C ASP A 107 30.26 1.77 -20.96
N PRO A 108 29.83 0.61 -21.45
CA PRO A 108 30.75 -0.47 -21.85
C PRO A 108 31.76 -0.06 -22.91
N ARG A 109 31.47 0.94 -23.74
CA ARG A 109 32.35 1.44 -24.81
C ARG A 109 33.64 2.11 -24.30
N LEU A 110 33.58 2.62 -23.03
CA LEU A 110 34.68 3.33 -22.40
C LEU A 110 35.54 2.42 -21.49
N ILE A 111 35.14 1.17 -21.27
CA ILE A 111 35.82 0.26 -20.36
C ILE A 111 36.92 -0.51 -21.10
N ALA A 112 38.18 -0.16 -20.86
CA ALA A 112 39.32 -0.76 -21.50
C ALA A 112 39.60 -2.22 -21.03
N ASP A 113 39.42 -2.50 -19.72
CA ASP A 113 39.58 -3.83 -19.11
C ASP A 113 38.32 -4.26 -18.36
N PRO A 114 37.34 -4.88 -19.04
CA PRO A 114 36.11 -5.33 -18.40
C PRO A 114 36.31 -6.40 -17.31
N LYS A 115 37.37 -7.26 -17.42
CA LYS A 115 37.64 -8.31 -16.44
C LYS A 115 38.22 -7.72 -15.14
N GLY A 116 39.17 -6.80 -15.27
CA GLY A 116 39.75 -6.08 -14.13
C GLY A 116 38.69 -5.23 -13.45
N ALA A 117 37.85 -4.52 -14.22
CA ALA A 117 36.73 -3.74 -13.70
C ALA A 117 35.70 -4.64 -12.96
N ALA A 118 35.33 -5.81 -13.54
CA ALA A 118 34.43 -6.74 -12.89
C ALA A 118 34.97 -7.24 -11.52
N ALA A 119 36.26 -7.57 -11.46
CA ALA A 119 36.90 -8.03 -10.23
C ALA A 119 36.94 -6.91 -9.15
N ALA A 120 37.31 -5.68 -9.54
CA ALA A 120 37.35 -4.54 -8.62
C ALA A 120 35.96 -4.17 -8.09
N LEU A 121 34.95 -4.11 -8.98
CA LEU A 121 33.57 -3.82 -8.61
C LEU A 121 32.96 -4.93 -7.74
N SER A 122 33.26 -6.19 -8.04
CA SER A 122 32.82 -7.35 -7.23
C SER A 122 33.29 -7.23 -5.79
N ALA A 123 34.55 -6.85 -5.57
CA ALA A 123 35.11 -6.70 -4.23
C ALA A 123 34.40 -5.64 -3.39
N VAL A 124 33.89 -4.57 -4.01
CA VAL A 124 33.20 -3.47 -3.34
C VAL A 124 31.70 -3.73 -3.22
N MET A 125 31.08 -4.23 -4.29
CA MET A 125 29.62 -4.36 -4.38
C MET A 125 29.09 -5.70 -3.87
N GLY A 126 29.96 -6.71 -3.68
CA GLY A 126 29.56 -8.06 -3.27
C GLY A 126 28.73 -8.80 -4.33
N VAL A 127 28.83 -8.40 -5.60
CA VAL A 127 28.15 -9.02 -6.73
C VAL A 127 29.13 -9.96 -7.45
N GLU A 128 28.66 -11.11 -7.90
CA GLU A 128 29.50 -12.08 -8.63
C GLU A 128 30.16 -11.46 -9.87
N PRO A 129 31.49 -11.64 -10.07
CA PRO A 129 32.23 -11.01 -11.17
C PRO A 129 31.66 -11.35 -12.54
N GLU A 130 31.17 -12.58 -12.75
CA GLU A 130 30.59 -13.04 -14.00
C GLU A 130 29.33 -12.25 -14.36
N ALA A 131 28.47 -11.96 -13.39
CA ALA A 131 27.26 -11.19 -13.58
C ALA A 131 27.54 -9.71 -13.91
N LEU A 132 28.65 -9.18 -13.43
CA LEU A 132 29.12 -7.83 -13.78
C LEU A 132 29.76 -7.82 -15.17
N LEU A 133 30.55 -8.86 -15.52
CA LEU A 133 31.25 -8.94 -16.78
C LEU A 133 30.33 -8.87 -18.00
N ASP A 134 29.18 -9.57 -17.94
CA ASP A 134 28.16 -9.52 -19.00
C ASP A 134 27.62 -8.11 -19.24
N LYS A 135 27.51 -7.32 -18.17
CA LYS A 135 27.04 -5.93 -18.24
C LYS A 135 28.14 -4.96 -18.69
N LEU A 136 29.40 -5.27 -18.40
CA LEU A 136 30.56 -4.44 -18.74
C LEU A 136 31.05 -4.65 -20.19
N GLN A 137 30.70 -5.78 -20.81
CA GLN A 137 31.05 -6.12 -22.21
C GLN A 137 29.90 -5.94 -23.20
N GLY A 138 28.71 -5.51 -22.72
CA GLY A 138 27.54 -5.37 -23.56
C GLY A 138 27.61 -4.22 -24.57
N GLU A 139 26.72 -4.24 -25.56
CA GLU A 139 26.54 -3.13 -26.49
C GLU A 139 25.73 -1.98 -25.85
N GLY A 140 25.99 -0.74 -26.24
CA GLY A 140 25.28 0.45 -25.81
C GLY A 140 26.10 1.34 -24.89
N ALA A 141 25.61 2.57 -24.71
CA ALA A 141 26.25 3.63 -23.90
C ALA A 141 25.83 3.65 -22.43
N PHE A 142 24.86 2.81 -22.04
CA PHE A 142 24.28 2.85 -20.68
C PHE A 142 23.79 1.47 -20.24
N ARG A 143 24.28 1.02 -19.08
CA ARG A 143 23.81 -0.20 -18.44
C ARG A 143 23.80 -0.05 -16.92
N TYR A 144 22.72 -0.51 -16.28
CA TYR A 144 22.66 -0.61 -14.84
C TYR A 144 23.50 -1.79 -14.34
N LEU A 145 24.52 -1.54 -13.55
CA LEU A 145 25.27 -2.58 -12.84
C LEU A 145 24.52 -2.98 -11.57
N ALA A 146 24.18 -2.01 -10.74
CA ALA A 146 23.32 -2.19 -9.58
C ALA A 146 22.54 -0.88 -9.30
N ARG A 147 21.33 -1.02 -8.78
CA ARG A 147 20.50 0.14 -8.38
C ARG A 147 20.29 0.15 -6.87
N GLN A 148 20.17 1.36 -6.31
CA GLN A 148 19.82 1.60 -4.92
C GLN A 148 20.73 0.88 -3.91
N VAL A 149 22.01 0.77 -4.23
CA VAL A 149 23.03 0.28 -3.28
C VAL A 149 23.27 1.32 -2.19
N ASP A 150 23.83 0.89 -1.08
CA ASP A 150 24.19 1.80 0.00
C ASP A 150 25.07 2.95 -0.52
N ALA A 151 24.84 4.18 -0.06
CA ALA A 151 25.57 5.36 -0.52
C ALA A 151 27.08 5.20 -0.35
N ARG A 152 27.54 4.54 0.72
CA ARG A 152 28.97 4.26 0.96
C ARG A 152 29.55 3.30 -0.09
N VAL A 153 28.76 2.32 -0.54
CA VAL A 153 29.18 1.43 -1.64
C VAL A 153 29.33 2.23 -2.92
N GLY A 154 28.40 3.18 -3.16
CA GLY A 154 28.52 4.10 -4.29
C GLY A 154 29.79 4.95 -4.22
N GLU A 155 30.10 5.55 -3.08
CA GLU A 155 31.35 6.31 -2.86
C GLU A 155 32.59 5.45 -3.12
N GLN A 156 32.63 4.23 -2.58
CA GLN A 156 33.73 3.29 -2.81
C GLN A 156 33.90 2.89 -4.28
N VAL A 157 32.81 2.77 -5.02
CA VAL A 157 32.84 2.51 -6.47
C VAL A 157 33.39 3.72 -7.23
N ASP A 158 32.98 4.93 -6.87
CA ASP A 158 33.46 6.18 -7.49
C ASP A 158 34.97 6.38 -7.25
N ASP A 159 35.43 6.05 -6.03
CA ASP A 159 36.86 6.09 -5.64
C ASP A 159 37.75 5.13 -6.47
N LEU A 160 37.18 4.07 -7.07
CA LEU A 160 37.96 3.19 -7.98
C LEU A 160 38.42 3.91 -9.24
N GLY A 161 37.77 5.01 -9.63
CA GLY A 161 38.14 5.82 -10.78
C GLY A 161 38.11 5.09 -12.12
N ILE A 162 37.28 4.05 -12.28
CA ILE A 162 37.20 3.24 -13.49
C ILE A 162 36.50 4.04 -14.59
N GLU A 163 37.22 4.27 -15.70
CA GLU A 163 36.63 4.96 -16.85
C GLU A 163 35.43 4.17 -17.40
N GLY A 164 34.32 4.87 -17.67
CA GLY A 164 33.08 4.26 -18.12
C GLY A 164 32.16 3.80 -16.98
N ILE A 165 32.58 3.87 -15.72
CA ILE A 165 31.71 3.66 -14.55
C ILE A 165 31.28 5.01 -13.99
N LYS A 166 29.98 5.14 -13.69
CA LYS A 166 29.42 6.36 -13.05
C LYS A 166 28.51 5.95 -11.91
N VAL A 167 28.51 6.78 -10.87
CA VAL A 167 27.62 6.65 -9.71
C VAL A 167 26.61 7.78 -9.77
N ILE A 168 25.34 7.43 -9.69
CA ILE A 168 24.21 8.38 -9.71
C ILE A 168 23.55 8.30 -8.35
N SER A 169 23.29 9.45 -7.71
CA SER A 169 22.49 9.50 -6.48
C SER A 169 21.05 9.13 -6.80
N GLU A 170 20.55 8.10 -6.13
CA GLU A 170 19.17 7.62 -6.26
C GLU A 170 18.65 7.28 -4.86
N PRO A 171 17.53 7.87 -4.38
CA PRO A 171 17.00 7.55 -3.07
C PRO A 171 16.52 6.08 -3.03
N ARG A 172 16.52 5.45 -1.84
CA ARG A 172 15.96 4.12 -1.61
C ARG A 172 14.86 4.20 -0.57
N ARG A 173 13.69 3.63 -0.88
CA ARG A 173 12.58 3.54 0.07
C ARG A 173 12.85 2.45 1.10
N GLU A 174 12.81 2.82 2.38
CA GLU A 174 13.09 1.92 3.49
C GLU A 174 11.93 1.89 4.49
N HIS A 175 11.73 0.70 5.06
CA HIS A 175 10.82 0.44 6.17
C HIS A 175 11.65 0.06 7.41
N PRO A 176 12.02 1.02 8.27
CA PRO A 176 13.02 0.81 9.34
C PRO A 176 12.57 -0.19 10.42
N ASN A 177 11.29 -0.52 10.45
CA ASN A 177 10.72 -1.47 11.42
C ASN A 177 10.60 -2.90 10.87
N GLY A 178 11.25 -3.19 9.74
CA GLY A 178 11.22 -4.49 9.07
C GLY A 178 10.01 -4.70 8.15
N ASP A 179 10.01 -5.84 7.48
CA ASP A 179 9.04 -6.18 6.43
C ASP A 179 7.61 -6.41 6.93
N CYS A 180 7.39 -6.55 8.26
CA CYS A 180 6.07 -6.70 8.84
C CYS A 180 5.35 -5.35 9.06
N SER A 181 6.06 -4.32 9.50
CA SER A 181 5.50 -3.09 10.05
C SER A 181 4.50 -2.38 9.14
N ALA A 182 3.22 -2.70 9.30
CA ALA A 182 2.09 -2.13 8.56
C ALA A 182 2.19 -2.28 7.02
N LEU A 183 2.98 -3.23 6.52
CA LEU A 183 3.33 -3.36 5.11
C LEU A 183 2.12 -3.42 4.18
N ALA A 184 1.06 -4.15 4.57
CA ALA A 184 -0.16 -4.27 3.78
C ALA A 184 -0.96 -2.96 3.71
N ALA A 185 -0.91 -2.14 4.77
CA ALA A 185 -1.61 -0.86 4.84
C ALA A 185 -0.82 0.27 4.18
N VAL A 186 0.46 0.41 4.53
CA VAL A 186 1.34 1.45 3.98
C VAL A 186 1.70 1.14 2.54
N GLY A 187 2.00 -0.11 2.24
CA GLY A 187 2.33 -0.54 0.89
C GLY A 187 3.81 -0.43 0.55
N ARG A 188 4.11 -0.50 -0.73
CA ARG A 188 5.47 -0.48 -1.28
C ARG A 188 5.53 0.35 -2.55
N VAL A 189 6.75 0.72 -2.91
CA VAL A 189 7.09 1.32 -4.20
C VAL A 189 7.85 0.30 -5.07
N ASN A 190 7.84 0.52 -6.37
CA ASN A 190 8.74 -0.18 -7.29
C ASN A 190 10.14 0.45 -7.28
N ILE A 191 11.05 -0.13 -8.05
CA ILE A 191 12.42 0.38 -8.15
C ILE A 191 12.51 1.79 -8.75
N ASP A 192 11.49 2.23 -9.47
CA ASP A 192 11.39 3.57 -10.07
C ASP A 192 10.61 4.56 -9.17
N HIS A 193 10.43 4.22 -7.90
CA HIS A 193 9.78 4.99 -6.86
C HIS A 193 8.28 5.23 -7.04
N ALA A 194 7.60 4.56 -7.96
CA ALA A 194 6.15 4.64 -8.10
C ALA A 194 5.46 3.74 -7.06
N GLY A 195 4.40 4.23 -6.43
CA GLY A 195 3.59 3.48 -5.49
C GLY A 195 2.91 2.27 -6.15
N MET A 196 3.01 1.09 -5.50
CA MET A 196 2.52 -0.18 -6.02
C MET A 196 1.36 -0.78 -5.21
N SER A 197 1.17 -0.32 -4.00
CA SER A 197 0.10 -0.80 -3.10
C SER A 197 -0.09 0.13 -1.92
N GLY A 198 -1.20 0.00 -1.21
CA GLY A 198 -1.47 0.69 0.03
C GLY A 198 -1.49 2.21 -0.09
N ILE A 199 -1.08 2.91 0.98
CA ILE A 199 -0.98 4.38 1.02
C ILE A 199 0.05 4.89 0.01
N GLU A 200 1.16 4.15 -0.20
CA GLU A 200 2.17 4.49 -1.21
C GLU A 200 1.58 4.61 -2.61
N GLU A 201 0.57 3.79 -2.94
CA GLU A 201 -0.11 3.84 -4.24
C GLU A 201 -1.27 4.83 -4.27
N SER A 202 -2.13 4.82 -3.24
CA SER A 202 -3.32 5.69 -3.22
C SER A 202 -2.96 7.18 -3.08
N HIS A 203 -1.79 7.48 -2.46
CA HIS A 203 -1.27 8.83 -2.27
C HIS A 203 0.06 9.06 -2.98
N ASP A 204 0.28 8.37 -4.11
CA ASP A 204 1.53 8.43 -4.85
C ASP A 204 1.89 9.86 -5.29
N GLU A 205 0.93 10.61 -5.81
CA GLU A 205 1.12 12.01 -6.23
C GLU A 205 1.56 12.91 -5.08
N HIS A 206 1.05 12.68 -3.86
CA HIS A 206 1.41 13.45 -2.68
C HIS A 206 2.81 13.12 -2.17
N LEU A 207 3.15 11.81 -2.18
CA LEU A 207 4.42 11.31 -1.66
C LEU A 207 5.59 11.46 -2.63
N SER A 208 5.36 11.45 -3.95
CA SER A 208 6.43 11.29 -4.96
C SER A 208 7.34 12.50 -5.12
N GLY A 209 6.92 13.71 -4.82
CA GLY A 209 7.68 14.92 -5.15
C GLY A 209 7.85 15.16 -6.66
N THR A 210 8.72 16.09 -7.01
CA THR A 210 9.01 16.43 -8.41
C THR A 210 10.47 16.18 -8.71
N ALA A 211 10.76 15.34 -9.70
CA ALA A 211 12.13 15.02 -10.10
C ALA A 211 12.88 16.27 -10.57
N GLY A 212 14.13 16.38 -10.18
CA GLY A 212 15.06 17.34 -10.71
C GLY A 212 15.62 16.92 -12.07
N ARG A 213 16.32 17.84 -12.74
CA ARG A 213 16.96 17.61 -14.04
C ARG A 213 18.34 18.25 -14.06
N VAL A 214 19.28 17.53 -14.64
CA VAL A 214 20.59 18.07 -14.98
C VAL A 214 20.72 18.01 -16.50
N MET A 215 20.63 19.18 -17.13
CA MET A 215 20.86 19.33 -18.57
C MET A 215 22.34 19.62 -18.78
N LYS A 216 23.04 18.80 -19.54
CA LYS A 216 24.46 18.98 -19.87
C LYS A 216 24.65 19.00 -21.37
N GLU A 217 25.51 19.90 -21.84
CA GLU A 217 25.92 19.87 -23.23
C GLU A 217 26.77 18.65 -23.53
N VAL A 218 26.33 17.86 -24.52
CA VAL A 218 27.00 16.60 -24.90
C VAL A 218 27.45 16.65 -26.35
N GLY A 219 28.57 16.00 -26.64
CA GLY A 219 29.05 15.78 -27.99
C GLY A 219 28.19 14.77 -28.75
N VAL A 220 28.44 14.65 -30.06
CA VAL A 220 27.77 13.69 -30.96
C VAL A 220 27.92 12.24 -30.48
N ASP A 221 28.96 11.94 -29.74
CA ASP A 221 29.24 10.64 -29.11
C ASP A 221 28.57 10.45 -27.73
N GLY A 222 27.79 11.45 -27.26
CA GLY A 222 27.14 11.45 -25.96
C GLY A 222 28.07 11.77 -24.78
N THR A 223 29.34 12.15 -25.03
CA THR A 223 30.26 12.58 -23.97
C THR A 223 29.94 14.01 -23.52
N THR A 224 30.00 14.25 -22.21
CA THR A 224 29.80 15.62 -21.67
C THR A 224 30.93 16.54 -22.15
N ILE A 225 30.60 17.71 -22.71
CA ILE A 225 31.57 18.71 -23.14
C ILE A 225 32.12 19.42 -21.90
N PRO A 226 33.45 19.33 -21.61
CA PRO A 226 34.03 20.05 -20.48
C PRO A 226 33.89 21.55 -20.63
N GLY A 227 33.25 22.22 -19.66
CA GLY A 227 32.97 23.68 -19.75
C GLY A 227 31.77 24.06 -20.61
N GLY A 228 31.03 23.07 -21.14
CA GLY A 228 29.76 23.27 -21.82
C GLY A 228 28.65 23.78 -20.91
N LEU A 229 27.49 24.09 -21.50
CA LEU A 229 26.32 24.54 -20.77
C LEU A 229 25.86 23.47 -19.78
N GLN A 230 25.61 23.85 -18.53
CA GLN A 230 25.01 23.00 -17.54
C GLN A 230 23.89 23.78 -16.85
N GLU A 231 22.68 23.23 -16.92
CA GLU A 231 21.51 23.72 -16.18
C GLU A 231 21.06 22.65 -15.18
N VAL A 232 20.92 23.04 -13.92
CA VAL A 232 20.53 22.14 -12.84
C VAL A 232 19.21 22.62 -12.23
N THR A 233 18.17 21.84 -12.36
CA THR A 233 16.93 22.00 -11.61
C THR A 233 16.95 20.99 -10.46
N ALA A 234 16.98 21.48 -9.23
CA ALA A 234 16.95 20.62 -8.06
C ALA A 234 15.61 19.85 -7.95
N PRO A 235 15.62 18.59 -7.48
CA PRO A 235 14.39 17.89 -7.17
C PRO A 235 13.66 18.57 -6.00
N THR A 236 12.33 18.49 -6.01
CA THR A 236 11.50 18.90 -4.87
C THR A 236 11.01 17.66 -4.17
N GLU A 237 11.29 17.53 -2.88
CA GLU A 237 10.86 16.39 -2.06
C GLU A 237 9.35 16.24 -2.03
N GLY A 238 8.88 14.99 -1.93
CA GLY A 238 7.48 14.69 -1.69
C GLY A 238 7.01 15.15 -0.31
N ARG A 239 5.71 15.30 -0.14
CA ARG A 239 5.12 15.72 1.13
C ARG A 239 4.93 14.52 2.05
N ASP A 240 5.14 14.74 3.34
CA ASP A 240 4.98 13.72 4.38
C ASP A 240 3.50 13.39 4.63
N ILE A 241 3.25 12.16 5.08
CA ILE A 241 1.92 11.70 5.50
C ILE A 241 2.01 11.15 6.93
N THR A 242 1.07 11.54 7.79
CA THR A 242 0.87 10.93 9.10
C THR A 242 -0.33 10.00 9.03
N VAL A 243 -0.12 8.70 9.34
CA VAL A 243 -1.19 7.72 9.39
C VAL A 243 -1.77 7.59 10.79
N THR A 244 -3.02 7.10 10.89
CA THR A 244 -3.70 6.85 12.18
C THR A 244 -3.16 5.63 12.92
N LEU A 245 -2.35 4.78 12.27
CA LEU A 245 -1.75 3.60 12.88
C LEU A 245 -0.84 3.99 14.05
N ASP A 246 -0.92 3.25 15.16
CA ASP A 246 0.08 3.27 16.23
C ASP A 246 1.07 2.13 16.00
N ARG A 247 2.34 2.47 15.77
CA ARG A 247 3.38 1.48 15.44
C ARG A 247 3.51 0.37 16.47
N ASN A 248 3.29 0.66 17.76
CA ASN A 248 3.43 -0.33 18.81
C ASN A 248 2.22 -1.28 18.84
N ILE A 249 1.00 -0.76 18.66
CA ILE A 249 -0.22 -1.58 18.57
C ILE A 249 -0.16 -2.44 17.31
N GLN A 250 0.27 -1.87 16.19
CA GLN A 250 0.46 -2.57 14.91
C GLN A 250 1.41 -3.75 15.05
N TYR A 251 2.60 -3.52 15.60
CA TYR A 251 3.60 -4.58 15.81
C TYR A 251 3.08 -5.71 16.69
N GLN A 252 2.38 -5.37 17.78
CA GLN A 252 1.83 -6.40 18.68
C GLN A 252 0.67 -7.16 18.03
N ALA A 253 -0.19 -6.47 17.29
CA ALA A 253 -1.27 -7.12 16.54
C ALA A 253 -0.71 -8.08 15.49
N GLU A 254 0.32 -7.70 14.75
CA GLU A 254 1.04 -8.56 13.81
C GLU A 254 1.66 -9.78 14.50
N SER A 255 2.39 -9.56 15.59
CA SER A 255 3.02 -10.64 16.36
C SER A 255 2.00 -11.65 16.91
N MET A 256 0.89 -11.15 17.50
CA MET A 256 -0.18 -12.00 18.01
C MET A 256 -0.91 -12.75 16.89
N MET A 257 -1.05 -12.14 15.72
CA MET A 257 -1.65 -12.81 14.56
C MET A 257 -0.73 -13.85 13.95
N LEU A 258 0.58 -13.61 13.88
CA LEU A 258 1.56 -14.62 13.45
C LEU A 258 1.48 -15.87 14.34
N GLU A 259 1.47 -15.69 15.68
CA GLU A 259 1.28 -16.77 16.65
C GLU A 259 -0.06 -17.48 16.41
N ALA A 260 -1.18 -16.75 16.38
CA ALA A 260 -2.51 -17.34 16.26
C ALA A 260 -2.72 -18.14 14.98
N VAL A 261 -2.22 -17.64 13.83
CA VAL A 261 -2.32 -18.33 12.53
C VAL A 261 -1.40 -19.55 12.48
N ALA A 262 -0.19 -19.45 13.08
CA ALA A 262 0.74 -20.57 13.17
C ALA A 262 0.17 -21.71 14.03
N ASP A 263 -0.30 -21.41 15.23
CA ASP A 263 -0.86 -22.36 16.21
C ASP A 263 -2.14 -23.02 15.69
N ALA A 264 -2.98 -22.27 14.99
CA ALA A 264 -4.19 -22.80 14.36
C ALA A 264 -3.91 -23.63 13.09
N GLY A 265 -2.65 -23.70 12.61
CA GLY A 265 -2.34 -24.29 11.30
C GLY A 265 -3.10 -23.63 10.15
N ALA A 266 -3.52 -22.39 10.33
CA ALA A 266 -4.38 -21.64 9.43
C ALA A 266 -3.64 -21.14 8.18
N SER A 267 -4.40 -20.74 7.16
CA SER A 267 -3.86 -20.24 5.89
C SER A 267 -3.51 -18.75 5.97
N SER A 268 -4.32 -17.95 6.64
CA SER A 268 -4.11 -16.52 6.80
C SER A 268 -4.89 -15.95 7.98
N GLY A 269 -4.65 -14.67 8.30
CA GLY A 269 -5.41 -13.97 9.33
C GLY A 269 -5.33 -12.46 9.19
N VAL A 270 -6.35 -11.79 9.72
CA VAL A 270 -6.46 -10.33 9.76
C VAL A 270 -6.83 -9.91 11.17
N ALA A 271 -6.15 -8.88 11.69
CA ALA A 271 -6.58 -8.16 12.88
C ALA A 271 -6.69 -6.66 12.61
N LEU A 272 -7.80 -6.08 13.03
CA LEU A 272 -8.09 -4.65 12.89
C LEU A 272 -8.45 -4.06 14.25
N VAL A 273 -7.93 -2.87 14.54
CA VAL A 273 -8.31 -2.09 15.73
C VAL A 273 -8.72 -0.70 15.28
N ALA A 274 -9.94 -0.28 15.64
CA ALA A 274 -10.45 1.04 15.30
C ALA A 274 -11.01 1.78 16.52
N LEU A 275 -11.00 3.12 16.44
CA LEU A 275 -11.59 4.01 17.43
C LEU A 275 -12.99 4.45 16.95
N PRO A 276 -14.08 4.08 17.66
CA PRO A 276 -15.43 4.30 17.17
C PRO A 276 -15.79 5.78 16.94
N ALA A 277 -15.32 6.65 17.83
CA ALA A 277 -15.66 8.07 17.79
C ALA A 277 -15.08 8.81 16.57
N THR A 278 -13.92 8.37 16.07
CA THR A 278 -13.19 9.06 14.99
C THR A 278 -13.11 8.27 13.69
N GLY A 279 -13.41 6.95 13.73
CA GLY A 279 -13.22 6.05 12.60
C GLY A 279 -11.75 5.70 12.33
N GLU A 280 -10.80 6.19 13.13
CA GLU A 280 -9.37 5.93 12.97
C GLU A 280 -9.04 4.45 13.16
N ILE A 281 -8.33 3.87 12.21
CA ILE A 281 -7.75 2.53 12.33
C ILE A 281 -6.37 2.67 12.94
N VAL A 282 -6.16 2.13 14.15
CA VAL A 282 -4.90 2.23 14.88
C VAL A 282 -4.00 0.99 14.68
N ALA A 283 -4.56 -0.11 14.17
CA ALA A 283 -3.80 -1.26 13.70
C ALA A 283 -4.54 -2.01 12.58
N MET A 284 -3.77 -2.50 11.59
CA MET A 284 -4.24 -3.30 10.44
C MET A 284 -3.23 -4.40 10.14
N ALA A 285 -3.25 -5.47 10.93
CA ALA A 285 -2.37 -6.62 10.77
C ALA A 285 -2.91 -7.59 9.72
N ASN A 286 -2.06 -8.01 8.80
CA ASN A 286 -2.36 -8.99 7.75
C ASN A 286 -1.24 -10.03 7.69
N VAL A 287 -1.57 -11.29 7.92
CA VAL A 287 -0.60 -12.39 7.92
C VAL A 287 -1.08 -13.54 7.03
N ALA A 288 -0.16 -14.25 6.42
CA ALA A 288 -0.48 -15.39 5.59
C ALA A 288 0.62 -16.46 5.64
N ARG A 289 0.23 -17.71 5.40
CA ARG A 289 1.15 -18.82 5.26
C ARG A 289 1.69 -18.87 3.84
N GLY A 290 3.01 -18.76 3.69
CA GLY A 290 3.68 -18.86 2.41
C GLY A 290 3.70 -20.29 1.87
N SER A 291 4.09 -20.47 0.63
CA SER A 291 4.27 -21.77 -0.02
C SER A 291 5.33 -22.65 0.66
N ASN A 292 6.26 -22.04 1.40
CA ASN A 292 7.24 -22.71 2.25
C ASN A 292 6.68 -23.20 3.59
N GLY A 293 5.38 -22.98 3.87
CA GLY A 293 4.70 -23.33 5.11
C GLY A 293 4.94 -22.36 6.28
N ILE A 294 5.76 -21.35 6.13
CA ILE A 294 6.03 -20.33 7.15
C ILE A 294 4.91 -19.29 7.14
N VAL A 295 4.43 -18.90 8.32
CA VAL A 295 3.51 -17.78 8.48
C VAL A 295 4.31 -16.50 8.62
N ASP A 296 3.99 -15.51 7.81
CA ASP A 296 4.65 -14.22 7.80
C ASP A 296 3.65 -13.10 7.47
N CYS A 297 4.07 -11.85 7.66
CA CYS A 297 3.27 -10.71 7.24
C CYS A 297 3.12 -10.71 5.72
N THR A 298 1.90 -10.54 5.24
CA THR A 298 1.64 -10.51 3.81
C THR A 298 1.66 -9.10 3.25
N ARG A 299 2.11 -8.99 1.99
CA ARG A 299 2.06 -7.75 1.21
C ARG A 299 0.66 -7.43 0.70
N HIS A 300 -0.21 -8.43 0.70
CA HIS A 300 -1.60 -8.26 0.28
C HIS A 300 -2.43 -7.69 1.43
N ASN A 301 -3.15 -6.61 1.16
CA ASN A 301 -4.09 -6.04 2.11
C ASN A 301 -5.37 -6.89 2.15
N LEU A 302 -5.32 -8.02 2.88
CA LEU A 302 -6.46 -8.92 3.04
C LEU A 302 -7.65 -8.20 3.69
N ALA A 303 -7.40 -7.22 4.55
CA ALA A 303 -8.46 -6.44 5.18
C ALA A 303 -9.35 -5.71 4.17
N ALA A 304 -8.76 -5.24 3.06
CA ALA A 304 -9.46 -4.49 2.02
C ALA A 304 -9.89 -5.38 0.84
N THR A 305 -9.11 -6.41 0.49
CA THR A 305 -9.31 -7.15 -0.77
C THR A 305 -10.01 -8.48 -0.62
N TRP A 306 -9.88 -9.13 0.55
CA TRP A 306 -10.49 -10.43 0.78
C TRP A 306 -11.98 -10.30 1.08
N SER A 307 -12.78 -11.02 0.29
CA SER A 307 -14.23 -11.11 0.48
C SER A 307 -14.61 -12.52 0.93
N TYR A 308 -15.31 -12.64 2.05
CA TYR A 308 -15.70 -13.90 2.64
C TYR A 308 -17.14 -13.85 3.18
N GLU A 309 -17.79 -14.99 3.35
CA GLU A 309 -19.09 -15.07 4.01
C GLU A 309 -18.90 -14.84 5.52
N PRO A 310 -19.48 -13.78 6.12
CA PRO A 310 -19.22 -13.42 7.53
C PRO A 310 -19.80 -14.41 8.54
N GLY A 311 -20.84 -15.14 8.16
CA GLY A 311 -21.55 -16.02 9.07
C GLY A 311 -22.11 -15.26 10.28
N SER A 312 -22.06 -15.88 11.47
CA SER A 312 -22.73 -15.37 12.67
C SER A 312 -22.28 -13.99 13.17
N VAL A 313 -21.12 -13.45 12.74
CA VAL A 313 -20.75 -12.06 13.07
C VAL A 313 -21.65 -11.04 12.36
N PHE A 314 -22.43 -11.47 11.37
CA PHE A 314 -23.40 -10.63 10.67
C PHE A 314 -24.76 -10.55 11.39
N LYS A 315 -25.09 -11.46 12.29
CA LYS A 315 -26.39 -11.52 12.98
C LYS A 315 -26.81 -10.24 13.71
N PRO A 316 -25.88 -9.43 14.28
CA PRO A 316 -26.23 -8.12 14.84
C PRO A 316 -26.84 -7.16 13.82
N VAL A 317 -26.46 -7.24 12.53
CA VAL A 317 -27.06 -6.42 11.46
C VAL A 317 -28.51 -6.85 11.20
N THR A 318 -28.79 -8.16 11.26
CA THR A 318 -30.16 -8.70 11.17
C THR A 318 -31.01 -8.28 12.36
N ALA A 319 -30.46 -8.34 13.58
CA ALA A 319 -31.12 -7.86 14.78
C ALA A 319 -31.38 -6.34 14.72
N ALA A 320 -30.42 -5.56 14.17
CA ALA A 320 -30.59 -4.14 13.92
C ALA A 320 -31.79 -3.85 12.99
N ALA A 321 -31.92 -4.63 11.91
CA ALA A 321 -33.05 -4.50 10.99
C ALA A 321 -34.40 -4.80 11.68
N ALA A 322 -34.46 -5.87 12.46
CA ALA A 322 -35.66 -6.29 13.17
C ALA A 322 -36.09 -5.25 14.23
N LEU A 323 -35.15 -4.74 15.01
CA LEU A 323 -35.39 -3.69 16.02
C LEU A 323 -35.78 -2.33 15.37
N SER A 324 -35.02 -1.89 14.36
CA SER A 324 -35.25 -0.60 13.68
C SER A 324 -36.57 -0.55 12.94
N SER A 325 -37.02 -1.69 12.41
CA SER A 325 -38.32 -1.79 11.71
C SER A 325 -39.52 -1.87 12.65
N GLY A 326 -39.30 -2.05 13.96
CA GLY A 326 -40.34 -2.32 14.93
C GLY A 326 -40.99 -3.71 14.79
N ALA A 327 -40.41 -4.59 13.94
CA ALA A 327 -40.91 -5.96 13.78
C ALA A 327 -40.72 -6.81 15.05
N VAL A 328 -39.69 -6.47 15.82
CA VAL A 328 -39.34 -7.19 17.07
C VAL A 328 -38.97 -6.16 18.14
N SER A 329 -39.47 -6.35 19.37
CA SER A 329 -38.98 -5.63 20.54
C SER A 329 -37.89 -6.42 21.28
N GLU A 330 -37.07 -5.77 22.10
CA GLU A 330 -35.98 -6.41 22.86
C GLU A 330 -36.44 -7.60 23.72
N HIS A 331 -37.66 -7.54 24.21
CA HIS A 331 -38.26 -8.52 25.12
C HIS A 331 -39.28 -9.45 24.45
N ALA A 332 -39.40 -9.41 23.13
CA ALA A 332 -40.34 -10.27 22.40
C ALA A 332 -39.96 -11.75 22.59
N ALA A 333 -40.91 -12.58 22.91
CA ALA A 333 -40.74 -14.04 22.89
C ALA A 333 -40.87 -14.50 21.44
N ILE A 334 -39.82 -15.11 20.91
CA ILE A 334 -39.75 -15.62 19.53
C ILE A 334 -39.69 -17.13 19.58
N ASP A 335 -40.57 -17.80 18.82
CA ASP A 335 -40.57 -19.24 18.71
C ASP A 335 -39.35 -19.74 17.94
N VAL A 336 -38.54 -20.54 18.60
CA VAL A 336 -37.31 -21.16 18.04
C VAL A 336 -37.45 -22.67 18.08
N PRO A 337 -37.99 -23.29 17.03
CA PRO A 337 -38.12 -24.72 16.96
C PRO A 337 -36.75 -25.43 16.88
N SER A 338 -36.72 -26.72 17.16
CA SER A 338 -35.49 -27.53 17.11
C SER A 338 -34.87 -27.63 15.72
N TYR A 339 -35.64 -27.38 14.67
CA TYR A 339 -35.20 -27.17 13.29
C TYR A 339 -36.22 -26.32 12.51
N LEU A 340 -35.76 -25.70 11.46
CA LEU A 340 -36.60 -24.86 10.57
C LEU A 340 -36.39 -25.31 9.13
N THR A 341 -37.45 -25.80 8.48
CA THR A 341 -37.38 -26.11 7.05
C THR A 341 -37.97 -24.99 6.23
N ILE A 342 -37.19 -24.47 5.27
CA ILE A 342 -37.61 -23.46 4.31
C ILE A 342 -37.30 -24.02 2.92
N TRP A 343 -38.34 -24.25 2.14
CA TRP A 343 -38.27 -25.03 0.89
C TRP A 343 -37.71 -26.44 1.23
N GLU A 344 -36.69 -26.88 0.52
CA GLU A 344 -36.02 -28.16 0.73
C GLU A 344 -34.83 -28.08 1.70
N HIS A 345 -34.52 -26.88 2.21
CA HIS A 345 -33.37 -26.68 3.10
C HIS A 345 -33.77 -26.70 4.57
N ARG A 346 -33.05 -27.48 5.36
CA ARG A 346 -33.20 -27.58 6.83
C ARG A 346 -32.13 -26.76 7.53
N PHE A 347 -32.57 -25.80 8.34
CA PHE A 347 -31.72 -24.97 9.21
C PHE A 347 -31.77 -25.54 10.62
N GLU A 348 -30.62 -25.58 11.28
CA GLU A 348 -30.44 -26.06 12.64
C GLU A 348 -29.55 -25.11 13.43
N ASP A 349 -29.72 -25.16 14.76
CA ASP A 349 -28.82 -24.47 15.69
C ASP A 349 -27.73 -25.42 16.19
N THR A 350 -26.60 -24.88 16.61
CA THR A 350 -25.49 -25.63 17.19
C THR A 350 -25.14 -25.01 18.55
N PRO A 351 -25.29 -25.75 19.67
CA PRO A 351 -25.82 -27.10 19.79
C PRO A 351 -27.34 -27.17 19.48
N THR A 352 -27.82 -28.35 19.13
CA THR A 352 -29.26 -28.59 18.96
C THR A 352 -30.01 -28.45 20.29
N HIS A 353 -31.26 -28.03 20.23
CA HIS A 353 -32.12 -27.78 21.39
C HIS A 353 -33.57 -28.22 21.09
N PRO A 354 -34.42 -28.48 22.11
CA PRO A 354 -35.83 -28.68 21.89
C PRO A 354 -36.52 -27.38 21.44
N ASP A 355 -37.77 -27.52 20.99
CA ASP A 355 -38.60 -26.36 20.67
C ASP A 355 -38.69 -25.44 21.91
N THR A 356 -38.44 -24.16 21.72
CA THR A 356 -38.33 -23.16 22.78
C THR A 356 -38.75 -21.77 22.34
N GLN A 357 -38.87 -20.85 23.29
CA GLN A 357 -39.01 -19.44 23.03
C GLN A 357 -37.81 -18.67 23.58
N TRP A 358 -37.19 -17.84 22.77
CA TRP A 358 -36.10 -17.00 23.19
C TRP A 358 -36.38 -15.52 22.86
N THR A 359 -35.84 -14.66 23.69
CA THR A 359 -35.77 -13.21 23.39
C THR A 359 -34.71 -12.95 22.33
N PRO A 360 -34.76 -11.81 21.63
CA PRO A 360 -33.69 -11.40 20.70
C PRO A 360 -32.30 -11.41 21.35
N THR A 361 -32.20 -11.03 22.62
CA THR A 361 -30.93 -11.07 23.38
C THR A 361 -30.40 -12.51 23.51
N GLU A 362 -31.25 -13.45 23.90
CA GLU A 362 -30.88 -14.87 24.00
C GLU A 362 -30.52 -15.47 22.63
N ILE A 363 -31.25 -15.11 21.56
CA ILE A 363 -30.96 -15.51 20.18
C ILE A 363 -29.56 -15.06 19.76
N VAL A 364 -29.19 -13.80 20.02
CA VAL A 364 -27.88 -13.25 19.69
C VAL A 364 -26.78 -13.85 20.57
N ALA A 365 -27.02 -13.98 21.90
CA ALA A 365 -26.07 -14.55 22.85
C ALA A 365 -25.73 -16.01 22.55
N ARG A 366 -26.73 -16.83 22.22
CA ARG A 366 -26.59 -18.24 21.85
C ARG A 366 -26.16 -18.43 20.40
N SER A 367 -26.19 -17.36 19.61
CA SER A 367 -25.90 -17.40 18.16
C SER A 367 -26.88 -18.30 17.36
N SER A 368 -28.17 -18.32 17.76
CA SER A 368 -29.19 -19.11 17.08
C SER A 368 -29.37 -18.71 15.62
N ASN A 369 -29.24 -19.67 14.71
CA ASN A 369 -29.56 -19.49 13.29
C ASN A 369 -31.07 -19.32 13.11
N ILE A 370 -31.83 -20.27 13.71
CA ILE A 370 -33.28 -20.32 13.60
C ILE A 370 -33.93 -19.04 14.14
N GLY A 371 -33.54 -18.62 15.33
CA GLY A 371 -34.05 -17.38 15.93
C GLY A 371 -33.75 -16.15 15.10
N THR A 372 -32.53 -16.08 14.51
CA THR A 372 -32.14 -14.97 13.64
C THR A 372 -32.94 -14.99 12.32
N ILE A 373 -33.16 -16.16 11.74
CA ILE A 373 -34.01 -16.30 10.53
C ILE A 373 -35.45 -15.87 10.85
N ARG A 374 -35.98 -16.23 12.01
CA ARG A 374 -37.31 -15.79 12.47
C ARG A 374 -37.41 -14.26 12.57
N MET A 375 -36.41 -13.62 13.18
CA MET A 375 -36.35 -12.15 13.22
C MET A 375 -36.33 -11.54 11.81
N ALA A 376 -35.57 -12.13 10.87
CA ALA A 376 -35.53 -11.67 9.49
C ALA A 376 -36.86 -11.88 8.76
N GLN A 377 -37.55 -13.01 8.97
CA GLN A 377 -38.88 -13.26 8.40
C GLN A 377 -39.90 -12.23 8.88
N MET A 378 -39.87 -11.87 10.18
CA MET A 378 -40.73 -10.84 10.75
C MET A 378 -40.40 -9.42 10.19
N THR A 379 -39.13 -9.18 9.87
CA THR A 379 -38.63 -7.91 9.30
C THR A 379 -39.03 -7.75 7.82
N GLY A 380 -38.93 -8.82 7.04
CA GLY A 380 -39.10 -8.83 5.59
C GLY A 380 -37.86 -8.47 4.81
N GLU A 381 -37.81 -8.93 3.56
CA GLU A 381 -36.63 -8.82 2.68
C GLU A 381 -36.20 -7.38 2.43
N GLU A 382 -37.14 -6.49 2.11
CA GLU A 382 -36.87 -5.11 1.76
C GLU A 382 -36.20 -4.32 2.91
N LYS A 383 -36.74 -4.45 4.14
CA LYS A 383 -36.20 -3.75 5.29
C LYS A 383 -34.84 -4.32 5.71
N LEU A 384 -34.67 -5.65 5.63
CA LEU A 384 -33.37 -6.29 5.86
C LEU A 384 -32.34 -5.80 4.84
N TYR A 385 -32.66 -5.81 3.55
CA TYR A 385 -31.77 -5.35 2.48
C TYR A 385 -31.39 -3.88 2.66
N ARG A 386 -32.34 -2.99 2.95
CA ARG A 386 -32.07 -1.57 3.21
C ARG A 386 -31.10 -1.39 4.39
N THR A 387 -31.33 -2.12 5.49
CA THR A 387 -30.43 -2.06 6.66
C THR A 387 -29.02 -2.57 6.32
N ILE A 388 -28.89 -3.69 5.60
CA ILE A 388 -27.60 -4.17 5.12
C ILE A 388 -26.88 -3.08 4.33
N ARG A 389 -27.58 -2.43 3.39
CA ARG A 389 -27.03 -1.32 2.60
C ARG A 389 -26.64 -0.11 3.42
N SER A 390 -27.44 0.27 4.43
CA SER A 390 -27.16 1.44 5.28
C SER A 390 -25.90 1.26 6.14
N PHE A 391 -25.51 0.02 6.47
CA PHE A 391 -24.23 -0.27 7.12
C PHE A 391 -23.03 -0.21 6.16
N GLY A 392 -23.25 0.03 4.86
CA GLY A 392 -22.20 0.14 3.86
C GLY A 392 -21.84 -1.17 3.15
N PHE A 393 -22.52 -2.29 3.45
CA PHE A 393 -22.26 -3.56 2.76
C PHE A 393 -22.60 -3.47 1.27
N GLY A 394 -21.77 -4.08 0.43
CA GLY A 394 -21.87 -4.00 -1.02
C GLY A 394 -21.31 -2.70 -1.62
N SER A 395 -20.61 -1.87 -0.81
CA SER A 395 -19.89 -0.67 -1.23
C SER A 395 -18.48 -0.68 -0.67
N ARG A 396 -17.55 0.03 -1.30
CA ARG A 396 -16.21 0.26 -0.74
C ARG A 396 -16.30 1.15 0.51
N THR A 397 -15.31 1.07 1.38
CA THR A 397 -15.19 1.98 2.51
C THR A 397 -14.60 3.34 2.07
N ALA A 398 -14.47 4.28 3.01
CA ALA A 398 -13.90 5.60 2.72
C ALA A 398 -12.36 5.61 2.66
N LEU A 399 -11.69 4.44 2.80
CA LEU A 399 -10.21 4.37 2.83
C LEU A 399 -9.56 4.53 1.45
N ASP A 400 -10.35 4.42 0.38
CA ASP A 400 -9.94 4.59 -1.02
C ASP A 400 -8.70 3.77 -1.44
N PHE A 401 -8.53 2.58 -0.87
CA PHE A 401 -7.49 1.67 -1.32
C PHE A 401 -7.76 1.23 -2.77
N LYS A 402 -6.77 1.37 -3.64
CA LYS A 402 -6.84 0.76 -4.97
C LYS A 402 -6.98 -0.76 -4.84
N GLY A 403 -7.96 -1.32 -5.55
CA GLY A 403 -8.26 -2.75 -5.45
C GLY A 403 -9.12 -3.16 -4.25
N GLU A 404 -9.62 -2.22 -3.43
CA GLU A 404 -10.59 -2.55 -2.38
C GLU A 404 -11.82 -3.24 -2.97
N SER A 405 -12.21 -4.37 -2.37
CA SER A 405 -13.42 -5.09 -2.75
C SER A 405 -14.66 -4.46 -2.11
N LYS A 406 -15.71 -4.30 -2.90
CA LYS A 406 -17.02 -3.93 -2.38
C LYS A 406 -17.80 -5.08 -1.74
N GLY A 407 -17.22 -6.29 -1.72
CA GLY A 407 -17.95 -7.49 -1.37
C GLY A 407 -18.95 -7.92 -2.45
N ILE A 408 -19.79 -8.90 -2.10
CA ILE A 408 -20.85 -9.42 -2.98
C ILE A 408 -22.16 -9.30 -2.22
N LEU A 409 -23.06 -8.46 -2.71
CA LEU A 409 -24.43 -8.33 -2.22
C LEU A 409 -25.35 -8.29 -3.44
N LEU A 410 -26.13 -9.36 -3.64
CA LEU A 410 -27.09 -9.43 -4.72
C LEU A 410 -28.19 -8.38 -4.54
N PRO A 411 -28.59 -7.69 -5.59
CA PRO A 411 -29.74 -6.77 -5.54
C PRO A 411 -31.01 -7.55 -5.17
N LEU A 412 -31.94 -6.89 -4.47
CA LEU A 412 -33.16 -7.52 -3.95
C LEU A 412 -33.97 -8.25 -5.05
N SER A 413 -33.95 -7.73 -6.28
CA SER A 413 -34.64 -8.33 -7.44
C SER A 413 -34.08 -9.71 -7.86
N GLN A 414 -32.89 -10.08 -7.38
CA GLN A 414 -32.25 -11.37 -7.64
C GLN A 414 -32.33 -12.33 -6.44
N TRP A 415 -33.05 -11.92 -5.37
CA TRP A 415 -33.23 -12.81 -4.23
C TRP A 415 -34.16 -13.97 -4.56
N SER A 416 -33.79 -15.14 -4.08
CA SER A 416 -34.60 -16.37 -4.15
C SER A 416 -35.25 -16.65 -2.79
N GLY A 417 -36.09 -17.66 -2.71
CA GLY A 417 -36.74 -18.06 -1.45
C GLY A 417 -35.78 -18.43 -0.31
N LEU A 418 -34.52 -18.77 -0.62
CA LEU A 418 -33.45 -19.04 0.36
C LEU A 418 -32.56 -17.83 0.64
N SER A 419 -32.68 -16.71 -0.10
CA SER A 419 -31.82 -15.54 0.10
C SER A 419 -32.03 -14.89 1.47
N LEU A 420 -33.27 -14.66 1.87
CA LEU A 420 -33.58 -14.07 3.18
C LEU A 420 -32.98 -14.88 4.35
N PRO A 421 -33.27 -16.20 4.48
CA PRO A 421 -32.73 -16.98 5.60
C PRO A 421 -31.19 -17.06 5.60
N ASN A 422 -30.56 -17.21 4.43
CA ASN A 422 -29.11 -17.26 4.32
C ASN A 422 -28.48 -15.92 4.69
N MET A 423 -28.93 -14.81 4.12
CA MET A 423 -28.41 -13.48 4.44
C MET A 423 -28.62 -13.11 5.92
N ALA A 424 -29.74 -13.53 6.51
CA ALA A 424 -29.98 -13.32 7.94
C ALA A 424 -28.86 -13.85 8.84
N ILE A 425 -28.26 -14.96 8.48
CA ILE A 425 -27.20 -15.62 9.25
C ILE A 425 -25.79 -15.35 8.70
N GLY A 426 -25.67 -14.44 7.72
CA GLY A 426 -24.41 -14.03 7.13
C GLY A 426 -23.86 -15.02 6.09
N GLN A 427 -24.74 -15.73 5.37
CA GLN A 427 -24.41 -16.57 4.23
C GLN A 427 -25.09 -16.00 2.96
N GLY A 428 -24.60 -16.37 1.77
CA GLY A 428 -25.14 -15.85 0.51
C GLY A 428 -24.80 -14.39 0.20
N LEU A 429 -23.91 -13.79 1.01
CA LEU A 429 -23.26 -12.51 0.73
C LEU A 429 -21.77 -12.64 1.07
N ALA A 430 -20.92 -11.88 0.42
CA ALA A 430 -19.51 -11.79 0.78
C ALA A 430 -19.16 -10.36 1.21
N VAL A 431 -18.40 -10.23 2.28
CA VAL A 431 -18.02 -8.95 2.88
C VAL A 431 -16.51 -8.88 3.10
N THR A 432 -15.96 -7.67 3.18
CA THR A 432 -14.55 -7.49 3.57
C THR A 432 -14.43 -7.37 5.11
N PRO A 433 -13.24 -7.66 5.68
CA PRO A 433 -12.96 -7.36 7.08
C PRO A 433 -13.23 -5.90 7.46
N LEU A 434 -12.91 -4.95 6.57
CA LEU A 434 -13.19 -3.52 6.78
C LEU A 434 -14.69 -3.23 6.90
N GLN A 435 -15.53 -3.87 6.09
CA GLN A 435 -16.98 -3.70 6.19
C GLN A 435 -17.55 -4.24 7.51
N ILE A 436 -17.04 -5.35 8.03
CA ILE A 436 -17.41 -5.85 9.35
C ILE A 436 -16.95 -4.89 10.45
N LEU A 437 -15.69 -4.43 10.39
CA LEU A 437 -15.17 -3.43 11.33
C LEU A 437 -16.05 -2.18 11.35
N GLN A 438 -16.42 -1.64 10.18
CA GLN A 438 -17.29 -0.47 10.05
C GLN A 438 -18.67 -0.69 10.65
N ALA A 439 -19.26 -1.89 10.48
CA ALA A 439 -20.56 -2.21 11.05
C ALA A 439 -20.52 -2.23 12.58
N TYR A 440 -19.50 -2.85 13.18
CA TYR A 440 -19.33 -2.85 14.64
C TYR A 440 -18.96 -1.48 15.18
N ASN A 441 -18.16 -0.73 14.44
CA ASN A 441 -17.85 0.68 14.76
C ASN A 441 -19.13 1.53 14.79
N THR A 442 -20.03 1.32 13.82
CA THR A 442 -21.33 2.00 13.78
C THR A 442 -22.20 1.68 15.00
N ILE A 443 -22.26 0.41 15.42
CA ILE A 443 -23.00 0.01 16.63
C ILE A 443 -22.37 0.65 17.86
N ALA A 444 -21.06 0.56 18.01
CA ALA A 444 -20.29 1.14 19.11
C ALA A 444 -20.47 2.67 19.21
N ASN A 445 -20.57 3.35 18.08
CA ASN A 445 -20.74 4.81 18.01
C ASN A 445 -22.21 5.24 18.02
N GLY A 446 -23.06 4.54 18.80
CA GLY A 446 -24.46 4.92 19.01
C GLY A 446 -25.31 4.92 17.74
N GLY A 447 -24.95 4.10 16.75
CA GLY A 447 -25.64 3.95 15.46
C GLY A 447 -25.24 4.97 14.40
N VAL A 448 -24.16 5.71 14.59
CA VAL A 448 -23.60 6.62 13.59
C VAL A 448 -22.44 5.94 12.89
N LEU A 449 -22.53 5.77 11.58
CA LEU A 449 -21.44 5.36 10.73
C LEU A 449 -20.50 6.53 10.56
N VAL A 450 -19.35 6.46 11.23
CA VAL A 450 -18.22 7.36 11.01
C VAL A 450 -17.31 6.70 9.97
N PRO A 451 -16.96 7.39 8.88
CA PRO A 451 -16.06 6.83 7.87
C PRO A 451 -14.75 6.35 8.49
N LEU A 452 -14.26 5.18 8.05
CA LEU A 452 -12.95 4.68 8.48
C LEU A 452 -11.84 5.57 7.93
N LYS A 453 -10.78 5.80 8.72
CA LYS A 453 -9.64 6.64 8.38
C LYS A 453 -8.32 5.95 8.62
N LEU A 454 -7.36 6.19 7.73
CA LEU A 454 -5.96 5.79 7.89
C LEU A 454 -4.97 6.96 7.87
N ILE A 455 -5.42 8.17 7.59
CA ILE A 455 -4.58 9.36 7.51
C ILE A 455 -5.07 10.38 8.53
N VAL A 456 -4.13 11.02 9.22
CA VAL A 456 -4.37 12.08 10.18
C VAL A 456 -4.28 13.43 9.48
N GLY A 457 -5.33 14.25 9.60
CA GLY A 457 -5.34 15.62 9.08
C GLY A 457 -5.54 15.72 7.57
N ASP A 458 -5.50 16.96 7.11
CA ASP A 458 -5.65 17.29 5.68
C ASP A 458 -4.30 17.14 4.98
N THR A 459 -4.19 16.16 4.10
CA THR A 459 -3.00 15.99 3.23
C THR A 459 -3.02 16.96 2.04
N GLY A 460 -3.98 17.90 1.99
CA GLY A 460 -4.13 18.84 0.88
C GLY A 460 -4.69 18.23 -0.41
N ALA A 461 -4.93 16.92 -0.41
CA ALA A 461 -5.59 16.22 -1.50
C ALA A 461 -6.88 15.59 -0.95
N GLY A 462 -8.00 16.36 -0.95
CA GLY A 462 -9.31 15.80 -0.69
C GLY A 462 -9.97 16.09 0.66
N ALA A 463 -9.53 17.09 1.42
CA ALA A 463 -10.25 17.49 2.65
C ALA A 463 -11.70 17.94 2.40
N GLU A 464 -12.01 18.34 1.16
CA GLU A 464 -13.37 18.70 0.76
C GLU A 464 -14.27 17.47 0.49
N ASP A 465 -13.70 16.26 0.36
CA ASP A 465 -14.40 15.03 -0.06
C ASP A 465 -14.54 13.96 1.05
N GLU A 466 -14.14 14.22 2.30
CA GLU A 466 -14.39 13.25 3.37
C GLU A 466 -15.91 13.05 3.57
N PRO A 467 -16.41 11.80 3.43
CA PRO A 467 -17.84 11.54 3.63
C PRO A 467 -18.25 11.91 5.06
N ALA A 468 -19.33 12.67 5.18
CA ALA A 468 -19.86 13.04 6.50
C ALA A 468 -20.38 11.79 7.26
N PRO A 469 -20.28 11.76 8.60
CA PRO A 469 -20.92 10.73 9.41
C PRO A 469 -22.42 10.60 9.14
N VAL A 470 -22.92 9.37 9.04
CA VAL A 470 -24.32 9.08 8.70
C VAL A 470 -24.98 8.29 9.82
N ARG A 471 -26.16 8.71 10.26
CA ARG A 471 -26.93 7.92 11.22
C ARG A 471 -27.62 6.73 10.54
N VAL A 472 -27.19 5.53 10.93
CA VAL A 472 -27.72 4.25 10.44
C VAL A 472 -28.80 3.71 11.38
N LEU A 473 -28.58 3.83 12.70
CA LEU A 473 -29.48 3.35 13.74
C LEU A 473 -29.87 4.49 14.69
N SER A 474 -31.06 4.37 15.30
CA SER A 474 -31.38 5.23 16.43
C SER A 474 -30.48 4.88 17.63
N PRO A 475 -30.18 5.86 18.53
CA PRO A 475 -29.39 5.59 19.74
C PRO A 475 -29.98 4.47 20.60
N ALA A 476 -31.29 4.36 20.68
CA ALA A 476 -31.98 3.31 21.45
C ALA A 476 -31.70 1.91 20.87
N VAL A 477 -31.78 1.75 19.54
CA VAL A 477 -31.46 0.47 18.87
C VAL A 477 -30.00 0.11 19.05
N ALA A 478 -29.08 1.06 18.89
CA ALA A 478 -27.65 0.84 19.10
C ALA A 478 -27.36 0.40 20.55
N ALA A 479 -27.96 1.07 21.55
CA ALA A 479 -27.80 0.68 22.95
C ALA A 479 -28.36 -0.73 23.24
N THR A 480 -29.50 -1.09 22.64
CA THR A 480 -30.05 -2.45 22.74
C THR A 480 -29.09 -3.48 22.13
N LEU A 481 -28.55 -3.22 20.95
CA LEU A 481 -27.55 -4.09 20.33
C LEU A 481 -26.29 -4.23 21.19
N MET A 482 -25.81 -3.15 21.80
CA MET A 482 -24.69 -3.22 22.75
C MET A 482 -24.98 -4.16 23.91
N ARG A 483 -26.17 -4.09 24.54
CA ARG A 483 -26.56 -5.03 25.61
C ARG A 483 -26.60 -6.48 25.11
N MET A 484 -27.19 -6.72 23.93
CA MET A 484 -27.21 -8.05 23.32
C MET A 484 -25.80 -8.61 23.07
N LEU A 485 -24.89 -7.76 22.57
CA LEU A 485 -23.50 -8.14 22.29
C LEU A 485 -22.70 -8.34 23.60
N THR A 486 -23.01 -7.62 24.66
CA THR A 486 -22.44 -7.85 25.99
C THR A 486 -22.82 -9.23 26.52
N SER A 487 -24.10 -9.62 26.39
CA SER A 487 -24.55 -10.97 26.80
C SER A 487 -23.82 -12.10 26.05
N VAL A 488 -23.35 -11.88 24.81
CA VAL A 488 -22.53 -12.87 24.08
C VAL A 488 -21.22 -13.16 24.81
N VAL A 489 -20.61 -12.14 25.41
CA VAL A 489 -19.33 -12.28 26.13
C VAL A 489 -19.54 -12.77 27.55
N GLU A 490 -20.59 -12.33 28.22
CA GLU A 490 -20.86 -12.70 29.61
C GLU A 490 -21.38 -14.12 29.77
N GLU A 491 -22.37 -14.49 28.95
CA GLU A 491 -23.14 -15.73 29.11
C GLU A 491 -23.03 -16.63 27.87
N GLY A 492 -22.68 -16.05 26.71
CA GLY A 492 -22.75 -16.71 25.41
C GLY A 492 -21.45 -17.35 24.92
N THR A 493 -21.26 -17.26 23.60
CA THR A 493 -20.17 -17.91 22.86
C THR A 493 -18.85 -17.16 22.88
N GLY A 494 -18.81 -15.94 23.41
CA GLY A 494 -17.67 -15.00 23.36
C GLY A 494 -16.86 -14.87 24.64
N ARG A 495 -17.05 -15.71 25.65
CA ARG A 495 -16.47 -15.56 27.00
C ARG A 495 -14.95 -15.37 27.03
N GLU A 496 -14.23 -15.98 26.09
CA GLU A 496 -12.77 -15.90 26.06
C GLU A 496 -12.24 -14.52 25.58
N ALA A 497 -13.12 -13.62 25.12
CA ALA A 497 -12.78 -12.25 24.75
C ALA A 497 -12.77 -11.25 25.92
N GLY A 498 -13.27 -11.64 27.11
CA GLY A 498 -13.39 -10.75 28.26
C GLY A 498 -12.05 -10.11 28.66
N VAL A 499 -12.06 -8.80 28.88
CA VAL A 499 -10.89 -7.99 29.31
C VAL A 499 -11.15 -7.51 30.72
N GLU A 500 -10.23 -7.76 31.65
CA GLU A 500 -10.39 -7.39 33.05
C GLU A 500 -10.41 -5.86 33.20
N GLY A 501 -11.39 -5.36 33.96
CA GLY A 501 -11.57 -3.93 34.20
C GLY A 501 -12.25 -3.17 33.05
N PHE A 502 -12.82 -3.89 32.06
CA PHE A 502 -13.53 -3.29 30.92
C PHE A 502 -14.81 -4.07 30.61
N SER A 503 -15.82 -3.35 30.12
CA SER A 503 -16.99 -3.99 29.55
C SER A 503 -16.67 -4.46 28.12
N MET A 504 -17.01 -5.72 27.81
CA MET A 504 -16.77 -6.30 26.50
C MET A 504 -18.08 -6.73 25.85
N ALA A 505 -18.38 -6.16 24.71
CA ALA A 505 -19.46 -6.59 23.82
C ALA A 505 -18.87 -7.21 22.56
N GLY A 506 -19.51 -8.22 21.96
CA GLY A 506 -18.96 -8.80 20.74
C GLY A 506 -19.77 -9.94 20.17
N LYS A 507 -19.28 -10.51 19.07
CA LYS A 507 -19.91 -11.66 18.41
C LYS A 507 -18.89 -12.58 17.79
N THR A 508 -19.10 -13.89 18.02
CA THR A 508 -18.35 -14.95 17.37
C THR A 508 -18.91 -15.27 15.99
N GLY A 509 -18.03 -15.66 15.07
CA GLY A 509 -18.37 -16.27 13.79
C GLY A 509 -17.57 -17.54 13.56
N THR A 510 -18.23 -18.53 12.98
CA THR A 510 -17.60 -19.74 12.43
C THR A 510 -18.34 -20.03 11.13
N ALA A 511 -17.86 -19.44 10.05
CA ALA A 511 -18.50 -19.56 8.75
C ALA A 511 -17.86 -20.70 7.95
N TRP A 512 -18.67 -21.41 7.17
CA TRP A 512 -18.17 -22.30 6.15
C TRP A 512 -17.74 -21.47 4.93
N GLN A 513 -16.71 -21.94 4.25
CA GLN A 513 -16.27 -21.32 3.01
C GLN A 513 -16.87 -22.05 1.81
N PRO A 514 -17.38 -21.31 0.79
CA PRO A 514 -17.73 -21.90 -0.48
C PRO A 514 -16.52 -22.62 -1.10
N CYS A 515 -16.75 -23.82 -1.59
CA CYS A 515 -15.77 -24.67 -2.24
C CYS A 515 -16.33 -25.21 -3.56
N ASP A 516 -15.60 -26.12 -4.22
CA ASP A 516 -15.93 -26.62 -5.56
C ASP A 516 -17.32 -27.28 -5.64
N VAL A 517 -17.78 -27.87 -4.55
CA VAL A 517 -19.11 -28.47 -4.44
C VAL A 517 -19.86 -27.84 -3.25
N GLY A 518 -20.39 -26.63 -3.45
CA GLY A 518 -21.05 -25.88 -2.38
C GLY A 518 -20.07 -25.55 -1.24
N TYR A 519 -20.28 -26.14 -0.05
CA TYR A 519 -19.39 -26.00 1.12
C TYR A 519 -18.52 -27.25 1.35
N GLN A 520 -18.48 -28.18 0.41
CA GLN A 520 -17.61 -29.36 0.47
C GLN A 520 -16.38 -29.09 -0.41
N CYS A 521 -15.21 -29.19 0.18
CA CYS A 521 -13.95 -28.99 -0.51
C CYS A 521 -13.39 -30.33 -1.01
N VAL A 522 -12.76 -30.32 -2.16
CA VAL A 522 -12.07 -31.46 -2.73
C VAL A 522 -10.57 -31.15 -2.89
N ASN A 523 -9.72 -32.18 -2.86
CA ASN A 523 -8.30 -32.06 -3.17
C ASN A 523 -8.07 -32.15 -4.68
N GLU A 524 -6.81 -32.05 -5.12
CA GLU A 524 -6.40 -32.15 -6.53
C GLU A 524 -6.79 -33.49 -7.19
N ARG A 525 -7.09 -34.53 -6.39
CA ARG A 525 -7.58 -35.84 -6.85
C ARG A 525 -9.10 -35.96 -6.85
N ASN A 526 -9.82 -34.84 -6.63
CA ASN A 526 -11.27 -34.79 -6.52
C ASN A 526 -11.84 -35.60 -5.34
N GLU A 527 -11.06 -35.85 -4.28
CA GLU A 527 -11.48 -36.53 -3.06
C GLU A 527 -11.98 -35.47 -2.06
N LEU A 528 -13.10 -35.75 -1.38
CA LEU A 528 -13.65 -34.84 -0.35
C LEU A 528 -12.68 -34.73 0.83
N ILE A 529 -12.25 -33.49 1.12
CA ILE A 529 -11.35 -33.18 2.25
C ILE A 529 -12.06 -32.48 3.42
N GLY A 530 -13.39 -32.36 3.34
CA GLY A 530 -14.22 -31.72 4.37
C GLY A 530 -14.61 -30.29 4.04
N ARG A 531 -14.77 -29.45 5.06
CA ARG A 531 -15.19 -28.05 4.93
C ARG A 531 -14.09 -27.13 5.43
N HIS A 532 -13.84 -26.08 4.71
CA HIS A 532 -13.02 -24.98 5.20
C HIS A 532 -13.88 -24.04 6.06
N HIS A 533 -13.26 -23.45 7.07
CA HIS A 533 -13.90 -22.53 8.01
C HIS A 533 -13.17 -21.21 8.10
N THR A 534 -13.92 -20.16 8.41
CA THR A 534 -13.37 -18.88 8.84
C THR A 534 -13.78 -18.61 10.28
N ALA A 535 -12.82 -18.52 11.18
CA ALA A 535 -13.04 -18.22 12.59
C ALA A 535 -12.93 -16.70 12.82
N THR A 536 -14.00 -16.07 13.30
CA THR A 536 -14.05 -14.61 13.46
C THR A 536 -14.53 -14.23 14.86
N PHE A 537 -13.97 -13.15 15.41
CA PHE A 537 -14.55 -12.44 16.55
C PHE A 537 -14.46 -10.94 16.31
N ALA A 538 -15.59 -10.25 16.42
CA ALA A 538 -15.67 -8.80 16.43
C ALA A 538 -16.08 -8.35 17.83
N GLY A 539 -15.20 -7.58 18.49
CA GLY A 539 -15.35 -7.12 19.86
C GLY A 539 -15.38 -5.60 19.96
N ILE A 540 -16.20 -5.09 20.85
CA ILE A 540 -16.29 -3.68 21.25
C ILE A 540 -15.88 -3.61 22.71
N VAL A 541 -14.83 -2.87 23.00
CA VAL A 541 -14.35 -2.65 24.37
C VAL A 541 -14.83 -1.29 24.85
N SER A 542 -15.42 -1.26 26.03
CA SER A 542 -15.95 -0.05 26.65
C SER A 542 -15.45 0.14 28.07
N ASN A 543 -15.36 1.38 28.51
CA ASN A 543 -15.18 1.79 29.90
C ASN A 543 -16.36 2.66 30.35
N ASP A 544 -16.23 3.35 31.50
CA ASP A 544 -17.24 4.26 32.03
C ASP A 544 -17.56 5.44 31.08
N ASP A 545 -16.63 5.84 30.22
CA ASP A 545 -16.81 6.92 29.24
C ASP A 545 -17.52 6.44 27.95
N GLY A 546 -17.73 5.12 27.81
CA GLY A 546 -18.35 4.50 26.65
C GLY A 546 -17.41 3.63 25.80
N PRO A 547 -17.77 3.31 24.55
CA PRO A 547 -16.97 2.47 23.66
C PRO A 547 -15.62 3.12 23.32
N ALA A 548 -14.53 2.46 23.73
CA ALA A 548 -13.16 2.93 23.53
C ALA A 548 -12.55 2.44 22.21
N MET A 549 -12.81 1.17 21.84
CA MET A 549 -12.29 0.59 20.61
C MET A 549 -13.11 -0.59 20.10
N VAL A 550 -12.98 -0.85 18.80
CA VAL A 550 -13.45 -2.08 18.15
C VAL A 550 -12.24 -2.90 17.72
N VAL A 551 -12.23 -4.17 18.06
CA VAL A 551 -11.17 -5.12 17.68
C VAL A 551 -11.81 -6.27 16.91
N LEU A 552 -11.35 -6.48 15.66
CA LEU A 552 -11.78 -7.57 14.80
C LEU A 552 -10.60 -8.51 14.55
N VAL A 553 -10.81 -9.81 14.78
CA VAL A 553 -9.85 -10.85 14.40
C VAL A 553 -10.54 -11.89 13.53
N ILE A 554 -9.89 -12.23 12.43
CA ILE A 554 -10.33 -13.25 11.48
C ILE A 554 -9.16 -14.21 11.25
N ILE A 555 -9.41 -15.51 11.40
CA ILE A 555 -8.45 -16.59 11.15
C ILE A 555 -9.04 -17.51 10.08
N ASP A 556 -8.33 -17.62 8.98
CA ASP A 556 -8.77 -18.27 7.75
C ASP A 556 -8.30 -19.72 7.67
N GLN A 557 -9.21 -20.65 7.40
CA GLN A 557 -8.94 -22.07 7.24
C GLN A 557 -8.12 -22.68 8.39
N PRO A 558 -8.54 -22.49 9.67
CA PRO A 558 -7.88 -23.16 10.78
C PRO A 558 -8.02 -24.68 10.65
N LYS A 559 -6.99 -25.41 11.11
CA LYS A 559 -6.94 -26.87 11.09
C LYS A 559 -7.09 -27.45 12.49
N GLY A 560 -7.49 -28.73 12.57
CA GLY A 560 -7.66 -29.45 13.83
C GLY A 560 -9.04 -29.25 14.45
N GLU A 561 -9.16 -29.45 15.77
CA GLU A 561 -10.44 -29.45 16.49
C GLU A 561 -10.90 -28.05 16.91
N ARG A 562 -9.99 -27.11 17.06
CA ARG A 562 -10.27 -25.73 17.44
C ARG A 562 -10.48 -24.87 16.19
N ILE A 563 -11.70 -24.80 15.69
CA ILE A 563 -12.04 -24.09 14.46
C ILE A 563 -13.01 -22.92 14.67
N SER A 564 -13.48 -22.71 15.91
CA SER A 564 -14.50 -21.69 16.17
C SER A 564 -13.91 -20.32 16.53
N GLY A 565 -14.62 -19.25 16.15
CA GLY A 565 -14.24 -17.88 16.49
C GLY A 565 -14.11 -17.65 18.01
N GLY A 566 -14.95 -18.29 18.83
CA GLY A 566 -14.86 -18.20 20.29
C GLY A 566 -13.60 -18.84 20.88
N LYS A 567 -13.01 -19.85 20.22
CA LYS A 567 -11.82 -20.57 20.71
C LYS A 567 -10.50 -20.07 20.12
N LEU A 568 -10.54 -19.46 18.95
CA LEU A 568 -9.35 -18.96 18.24
C LEU A 568 -9.27 -17.44 18.20
N ALA A 569 -10.32 -16.79 17.67
CA ALA A 569 -10.30 -15.35 17.46
C ALA A 569 -10.55 -14.54 18.75
N ALA A 570 -11.44 -15.00 19.64
CA ALA A 570 -11.78 -14.29 20.87
C ALA A 570 -10.58 -14.11 21.83
N PRO A 571 -9.74 -15.13 22.12
CA PRO A 571 -8.54 -14.96 22.94
C PRO A 571 -7.53 -14.00 22.31
N THR A 572 -7.41 -14.01 20.98
CA THR A 572 -6.52 -13.10 20.25
C THR A 572 -7.03 -11.65 20.32
N VAL A 573 -8.35 -11.44 20.19
CA VAL A 573 -8.99 -10.12 20.42
C VAL A 573 -8.67 -9.62 21.82
N ARG A 574 -8.83 -10.46 22.86
CA ARG A 574 -8.49 -10.07 24.24
C ARG A 574 -7.05 -9.61 24.36
N LYS A 575 -6.07 -10.39 23.88
CA LYS A 575 -4.65 -10.05 23.94
C LYS A 575 -4.36 -8.69 23.26
N ILE A 576 -4.91 -8.48 22.04
CA ILE A 576 -4.74 -7.23 21.29
C ILE A 576 -5.39 -6.06 22.03
N ALA A 577 -6.62 -6.23 22.52
CA ALA A 577 -7.35 -5.22 23.26
C ALA A 577 -6.61 -4.79 24.54
N GLU A 578 -6.16 -5.76 25.36
CA GLU A 578 -5.40 -5.47 26.59
C GLU A 578 -4.13 -4.66 26.31
N TYR A 579 -3.42 -4.96 25.22
CA TYR A 579 -2.24 -4.17 24.82
C TYR A 579 -2.63 -2.78 24.33
N ALA A 580 -3.62 -2.69 23.43
CA ALA A 580 -4.06 -1.43 22.85
C ALA A 580 -4.62 -0.45 23.90
N LEU A 581 -5.38 -0.95 24.87
CA LEU A 581 -5.89 -0.15 25.99
C LEU A 581 -4.77 0.49 26.82
N ARG A 582 -3.73 -0.31 27.15
CA ARG A 582 -2.54 0.21 27.87
C ARG A 582 -1.78 1.24 27.04
N GLN A 583 -1.57 0.96 25.73
CA GLN A 583 -0.83 1.84 24.84
C GLN A 583 -1.56 3.17 24.61
N LEU A 584 -2.88 3.14 24.47
CA LEU A 584 -3.75 4.31 24.32
C LEU A 584 -4.09 4.99 25.65
N ARG A 585 -3.64 4.40 26.78
CA ARG A 585 -3.89 4.89 28.14
C ARG A 585 -5.37 5.05 28.46
N VAL A 586 -6.20 4.11 27.98
CA VAL A 586 -7.63 4.08 28.30
C VAL A 586 -7.78 3.66 29.76
N PRO A 587 -8.44 4.46 30.61
CA PRO A 587 -8.63 4.11 32.02
C PRO A 587 -9.57 2.91 32.14
N ALA A 588 -9.25 1.97 33.03
CA ALA A 588 -10.15 0.88 33.40
C ALA A 588 -11.30 1.39 34.28
N GLU A 589 -12.42 0.67 34.29
CA GLU A 589 -13.52 0.90 35.21
C GLU A 589 -13.04 0.65 36.66
N LEU A 590 -12.99 1.69 37.48
CA LEU A 590 -12.38 1.64 38.81
C LEU A 590 -13.19 0.86 39.85
N ASN A 591 -14.48 0.48 39.61
CA ASN A 591 -15.37 -0.14 40.60
C ASN A 591 -16.34 -1.17 40.01
N ALA A 592 -16.03 -1.88 38.97
CA ALA A 592 -16.93 -2.95 38.47
C ALA A 592 -16.80 -4.20 39.33
N THR A 593 -17.56 -4.33 40.43
CA THR A 593 -17.90 -5.63 40.97
C THR A 593 -18.75 -6.40 39.93
N PRO A 594 -18.52 -7.68 39.72
CA PRO A 594 -19.34 -8.47 38.81
C PRO A 594 -20.82 -8.43 39.33
N GLY A 595 -21.70 -7.69 38.68
CA GLY A 595 -23.11 -7.63 39.01
C GLY A 595 -23.74 -6.21 39.11
N GLU A 596 -22.96 -5.14 39.27
CA GLU A 596 -23.49 -3.76 39.35
C GLU A 596 -23.08 -2.94 38.10
N ARG A 597 -23.80 -3.15 37.02
CA ARG A 597 -23.64 -2.32 35.82
C ARG A 597 -24.66 -1.18 35.85
N ARG A 598 -24.18 0.05 35.91
CA ARG A 598 -25.00 1.23 35.72
C ARG A 598 -25.61 1.23 34.32
N ARG A 599 -26.90 1.51 34.22
CA ARG A 599 -27.56 1.86 32.96
C ARG A 599 -26.87 3.11 32.42
N ALA A 600 -26.24 2.96 31.25
CA ALA A 600 -25.66 4.11 30.55
C ALA A 600 -26.74 5.15 30.27
N GLU A 601 -26.59 6.36 30.80
CA GLU A 601 -27.35 7.53 30.34
C GLU A 601 -26.94 7.80 28.86
N PRO A 602 -27.90 8.17 28.01
CA PRO A 602 -27.59 8.46 26.62
C PRO A 602 -26.63 9.66 26.52
N ALA A 603 -25.60 9.51 25.70
CA ALA A 603 -24.68 10.58 25.37
C ALA A 603 -25.43 11.82 24.82
N PRO A 604 -24.92 13.06 25.04
CA PRO A 604 -25.56 14.27 24.56
C PRO A 604 -25.76 14.22 23.03
N GLU A 605 -26.93 14.66 22.57
CA GLU A 605 -27.33 14.65 21.17
C GLU A 605 -26.30 15.36 20.28
N PRO A 606 -25.75 14.66 19.27
CA PRO A 606 -25.01 15.33 18.21
C PRO A 606 -25.96 16.18 17.35
N PRO A 607 -25.46 17.22 16.65
CA PRO A 607 -26.32 18.09 15.84
C PRO A 607 -27.10 17.25 14.80
N PRO A 608 -28.30 17.68 14.41
CA PRO A 608 -29.22 16.90 13.61
C PRO A 608 -28.59 16.57 12.23
N PRO A 609 -28.61 15.30 11.81
CA PRO A 609 -28.09 14.90 10.50
C PRO A 609 -28.98 15.44 9.39
N THR A 610 -28.37 15.94 8.34
CA THR A 610 -29.06 16.26 7.08
C THR A 610 -29.58 14.95 6.49
N LEU A 611 -30.89 14.78 6.44
CA LEU A 611 -31.53 13.67 5.76
C LEU A 611 -31.23 13.81 4.26
N VAL A 612 -30.36 12.98 3.73
CA VAL A 612 -30.26 12.76 2.28
C VAL A 612 -31.36 11.77 1.92
N ALA A 613 -32.56 12.30 1.65
CA ALA A 613 -33.56 11.61 0.87
C ALA A 613 -33.16 11.73 -0.61
N ASP A 614 -33.29 10.65 -1.34
CA ASP A 614 -33.17 10.55 -2.81
C ASP A 614 -31.76 10.59 -3.44
N GLN A 615 -31.01 9.49 -3.31
CA GLN A 615 -30.18 9.00 -4.41
C GLN A 615 -30.33 7.46 -4.54
N VAL A 616 -31.54 7.02 -4.82
CA VAL A 616 -31.79 5.67 -5.33
C VAL A 616 -32.54 5.84 -6.66
N ASN A 617 -31.81 6.19 -7.71
CA ASN A 617 -32.19 5.96 -9.08
C ASN A 617 -30.96 6.01 -9.97
N THR A 618 -30.41 4.89 -10.30
CA THR A 618 -29.98 4.31 -11.59
C THR A 618 -29.27 3.00 -11.33
#